data_a85c7e5890192ae9678ea271bdbb7039
#
_entry.id   a85c7e5890192ae9678ea271bdbb7039
#
_cell.length_a   1.000
_cell.length_b   1.000
_cell.length_c   1.000
_cell.angle_alpha   90.00
_cell.angle_beta   90.00
_cell.angle_gamma   90.00
#
_symmetry.space_group_name_H-M   'P 1'
#
loop_
_entity.id
_entity.type
_entity.pdbx_description
1 polymer ?
#
loop_
_entity_poly.entity_id
_entity_poly.type
_entity_poly.pdbx_seq_one_letter_code
_entity_poly.pdbx_strand_id
1 'polypeptide(L)'
;MMATRFARQGHQAAALAIAIKLSRMATAPDVFSPAKLGPLTLRNRIIKAATFEARTPDALVTDDLIEYHRLPAAGGVGMTTVAYCAVSQGGRTEGNGIWMRPEAVPGFRRLTDAIHAEGAAVSAQIGHAGPVANAKTNKATALAPVRFFNPIGMRFARKATREDIDDVMADHANAARLAIEAGFDAVEIHLGHNYLASAFLSPLINRRDDEFGGSLENRAKVARGLVMAVRRAVDKEGARIAVTAKLNMADGVRGGINTEESLTTAKWLQDDGGLDAIELTAGSSLVNPMYLFRGDAPIKEFAGAFKPPLRWGMRMTGKKFLREYPYRDAYLLRDAKLFRAELTMPLILLGGITNRETMDLAMAEGFHFVAMARALLAEPDLINRIAADGAQHGVHSACTHCNRCLATIYSRTRCVVTGAPDEAR
;
A
#
# COMPACT_ATOMS: atom_id res chain seq x y z
N MET A 1 -20.69 24.69 43.25
CA MET A 1 -21.65 23.69 42.76
C MET A 1 -21.55 23.39 41.24
N MET A 2 -21.29 24.35 40.34
CA MET A 2 -21.13 24.08 38.88
C MET A 2 -19.87 23.28 38.53
N ALA A 3 -18.72 23.58 39.10
CA ALA A 3 -17.45 22.89 38.76
C ALA A 3 -17.46 21.38 39.11
N THR A 4 -18.15 20.98 40.19
CA THR A 4 -18.27 19.58 40.58
C THR A 4 -19.22 18.76 39.67
N ARG A 5 -20.20 19.39 39.04
CA ARG A 5 -21.06 18.76 38.04
C ARG A 5 -20.31 18.46 36.72
N PHE A 6 -19.50 19.41 36.23
CA PHE A 6 -18.71 19.20 35.01
C PHE A 6 -17.63 18.13 35.18
N ALA A 7 -16.97 18.07 36.33
CA ALA A 7 -15.99 17.01 36.62
C ALA A 7 -16.66 15.62 36.66
N ARG A 8 -17.83 15.47 37.28
CA ARG A 8 -18.58 14.20 37.31
C ARG A 8 -19.05 13.77 35.92
N GLN A 9 -19.54 14.68 35.08
CA GLN A 9 -19.94 14.37 33.72
C GLN A 9 -18.75 13.93 32.85
N GLY A 10 -17.58 14.56 32.99
CA GLY A 10 -16.36 14.15 32.32
C GLY A 10 -15.90 12.74 32.71
N HIS A 11 -15.95 12.40 34.01
CA HIS A 11 -15.60 11.06 34.49
C HIS A 11 -16.59 9.98 34.03
N GLN A 12 -17.88 10.27 34.00
CA GLN A 12 -18.90 9.35 33.50
C GLN A 12 -18.77 9.10 31.98
N ALA A 13 -18.49 10.14 31.19
CA ALA A 13 -18.24 10.02 29.76
C ALA A 13 -16.97 9.19 29.47
N ALA A 14 -15.89 9.41 30.22
CA ALA A 14 -14.67 8.63 30.11
C ALA A 14 -14.88 7.15 30.49
N ALA A 15 -15.58 6.89 31.61
CA ALA A 15 -15.90 5.52 32.04
C ALA A 15 -16.77 4.78 31.02
N LEU A 16 -17.78 5.46 30.44
CA LEU A 16 -18.63 4.91 29.40
C LEU A 16 -17.82 4.60 28.12
N ALA A 17 -16.95 5.49 27.71
CA ALA A 17 -16.07 5.28 26.56
C ALA A 17 -15.13 4.07 26.78
N ILE A 18 -14.58 3.90 27.96
CA ILE A 18 -13.75 2.75 28.34
C ILE A 18 -14.59 1.47 28.32
N ALA A 19 -15.81 1.47 28.90
CA ALA A 19 -16.70 0.32 28.91
C ALA A 19 -17.10 -0.11 27.49
N ILE A 20 -17.43 0.85 26.61
CA ILE A 20 -17.73 0.59 25.19
C ILE A 20 -16.50 -0.01 24.49
N LYS A 21 -15.30 0.52 24.73
CA LYS A 21 -14.07 0.00 24.16
C LYS A 21 -13.80 -1.44 24.61
N LEU A 22 -13.94 -1.73 25.90
CA LEU A 22 -13.75 -3.08 26.45
C LEU A 22 -14.81 -4.07 25.90
N SER A 23 -16.07 -3.65 25.78
CA SER A 23 -17.11 -4.45 25.17
C SER A 23 -16.83 -4.77 23.70
N ARG A 24 -16.37 -3.79 22.92
CA ARG A 24 -15.97 -4.00 21.51
C ARG A 24 -14.78 -4.96 21.39
N MET A 25 -13.78 -4.84 22.27
CA MET A 25 -12.65 -5.76 22.29
C MET A 25 -13.07 -7.20 22.63
N ALA A 26 -14.03 -7.38 23.54
CA ALA A 26 -14.51 -8.70 23.92
C ALA A 26 -15.32 -9.41 22.82
N THR A 27 -15.93 -8.66 21.90
CA THR A 27 -16.75 -9.19 20.78
C THR A 27 -16.04 -9.16 19.44
N ALA A 28 -14.85 -8.55 19.35
CA ALA A 28 -14.07 -8.48 18.13
C ALA A 28 -13.56 -9.87 17.72
N PRO A 29 -13.48 -10.16 16.41
CA PRO A 29 -12.87 -11.40 15.96
C PRO A 29 -11.38 -11.42 16.32
N ASP A 30 -10.86 -12.61 16.65
CA ASP A 30 -9.42 -12.80 16.82
C ASP A 30 -8.71 -12.55 15.47
N VAL A 31 -7.64 -11.78 15.49
CA VAL A 31 -6.83 -11.50 14.30
C VAL A 31 -6.23 -12.77 13.68
N PHE A 32 -6.03 -13.82 14.49
CA PHE A 32 -5.57 -15.14 14.03
C PHE A 32 -6.70 -16.04 13.50
N SER A 33 -7.97 -15.63 13.64
CA SER A 33 -9.09 -16.41 13.10
C SER A 33 -9.15 -16.28 11.57
N PRO A 34 -9.55 -17.35 10.85
CA PRO A 34 -9.79 -17.30 9.41
C PRO A 34 -10.80 -16.20 9.04
N ALA A 35 -10.60 -15.59 7.86
CA ALA A 35 -11.50 -14.55 7.37
C ALA A 35 -11.67 -14.60 5.85
N LYS A 36 -12.87 -14.21 5.38
CA LYS A 36 -13.14 -14.10 3.95
C LYS A 36 -12.67 -12.76 3.40
N LEU A 37 -11.99 -12.83 2.25
CA LEU A 37 -11.61 -11.69 1.41
C LEU A 37 -12.16 -11.96 0.00
N GLY A 38 -13.34 -11.42 -0.32
CA GLY A 38 -14.07 -11.79 -1.52
C GLY A 38 -14.31 -13.30 -1.59
N PRO A 39 -13.87 -13.99 -2.66
CA PRO A 39 -14.05 -15.44 -2.82
C PRO A 39 -13.04 -16.27 -1.99
N LEU A 40 -12.02 -15.63 -1.40
CA LEU A 40 -10.95 -16.32 -0.66
C LEU A 40 -11.34 -16.51 0.81
N THR A 41 -10.69 -17.52 1.43
CA THR A 41 -10.64 -17.66 2.88
C THR A 41 -9.18 -17.63 3.30
N LEU A 42 -8.73 -16.55 3.91
CA LEU A 42 -7.38 -16.44 4.45
C LEU A 42 -7.32 -17.16 5.80
N ARG A 43 -6.16 -17.80 6.11
CA ARG A 43 -5.93 -18.52 7.37
C ARG A 43 -5.97 -17.63 8.62
N ASN A 44 -5.71 -16.32 8.44
CA ASN A 44 -5.85 -15.27 9.47
C ASN A 44 -6.07 -13.91 8.79
N ARG A 45 -6.17 -12.85 9.60
CA ARG A 45 -6.50 -11.49 9.16
C ARG A 45 -5.26 -10.59 8.96
N ILE A 46 -4.06 -11.17 8.80
CA ILE A 46 -2.80 -10.45 8.73
C ILE A 46 -2.21 -10.54 7.33
N ILE A 47 -1.96 -9.38 6.73
CA ILE A 47 -1.45 -9.24 5.37
C ILE A 47 -0.07 -8.58 5.42
N LYS A 48 0.93 -9.19 4.74
CA LYS A 48 2.15 -8.45 4.42
C LYS A 48 1.82 -7.43 3.33
N ALA A 49 1.83 -6.15 3.69
CA ALA A 49 1.54 -5.07 2.77
C ALA A 49 2.54 -5.01 1.60
N ALA A 50 2.08 -4.51 0.47
CA ALA A 50 2.93 -4.17 -0.65
C ALA A 50 4.06 -3.23 -0.22
N THR A 51 5.28 -3.57 -0.57
CA THR A 51 6.50 -2.76 -0.37
C THR A 51 7.33 -2.84 -1.64
N PHE A 52 7.89 -1.73 -2.10
CA PHE A 52 8.77 -1.78 -3.26
C PHE A 52 10.01 -2.63 -2.93
N GLU A 53 10.30 -3.68 -3.69
CA GLU A 53 11.22 -4.75 -3.29
C GLU A 53 12.62 -4.59 -3.89
N ALA A 54 12.72 -4.06 -5.11
CA ALA A 54 13.98 -3.87 -5.84
C ALA A 54 14.83 -5.16 -5.94
N ARG A 55 14.17 -6.29 -6.24
CA ARG A 55 14.76 -7.65 -6.32
C ARG A 55 14.62 -8.28 -7.70
N THR A 56 14.45 -7.45 -8.72
CA THR A 56 14.14 -7.88 -10.09
C THR A 56 15.08 -7.20 -11.09
N PRO A 57 16.42 -7.49 -11.08
CA PRO A 57 17.42 -6.76 -11.89
C PRO A 57 17.10 -6.75 -13.38
N ASP A 58 16.49 -7.82 -13.92
CA ASP A 58 16.09 -7.95 -15.32
C ASP A 58 14.58 -7.74 -15.54
N ALA A 59 13.91 -7.11 -14.58
CA ALA A 59 12.46 -6.98 -14.55
C ALA A 59 11.73 -8.32 -14.67
N LEU A 60 12.31 -9.37 -14.08
CA LEU A 60 11.78 -10.73 -13.96
C LEU A 60 11.89 -11.21 -12.52
N VAL A 61 11.09 -12.22 -12.16
CA VAL A 61 11.14 -12.86 -10.85
C VAL A 61 12.47 -13.56 -10.65
N THR A 62 13.09 -13.33 -9.49
CA THR A 62 14.31 -13.98 -9.04
C THR A 62 14.05 -14.88 -7.84
N ASP A 63 14.97 -15.78 -7.52
CA ASP A 63 14.89 -16.59 -6.31
C ASP A 63 14.93 -15.71 -5.04
N ASP A 64 15.65 -14.59 -5.10
CA ASP A 64 15.67 -13.59 -4.03
C ASP A 64 14.30 -12.95 -3.79
N LEU A 65 13.52 -12.66 -4.84
CA LEU A 65 12.16 -12.18 -4.70
C LEU A 65 11.22 -13.27 -4.13
N ILE A 66 11.39 -14.50 -4.59
CA ILE A 66 10.62 -15.65 -4.08
C ILE A 66 10.85 -15.79 -2.58
N GLU A 67 12.10 -15.83 -2.15
CA GLU A 67 12.44 -15.98 -0.72
C GLU A 67 11.96 -14.82 0.14
N TYR A 68 12.01 -13.58 -0.39
CA TYR A 68 11.50 -12.40 0.28
C TYR A 68 10.01 -12.50 0.62
N HIS A 69 9.21 -13.18 -0.19
CA HIS A 69 7.79 -13.39 0.07
C HIS A 69 7.50 -14.70 0.81
N ARG A 70 8.33 -15.73 0.58
CA ARG A 70 8.19 -17.01 1.27
C ARG A 70 8.43 -16.88 2.77
N LEU A 71 9.45 -16.11 3.18
CA LEU A 71 9.78 -15.92 4.60
C LEU A 71 8.62 -15.38 5.44
N PRO A 72 7.93 -14.27 5.11
CA PRO A 72 6.77 -13.84 5.88
C PRO A 72 5.57 -14.80 5.75
N ALA A 73 5.42 -15.53 4.63
CA ALA A 73 4.42 -16.59 4.50
C ALA A 73 4.68 -17.72 5.51
N ALA A 74 5.90 -18.27 5.57
CA ALA A 74 6.34 -19.22 6.58
C ALA A 74 6.24 -18.62 7.99
N GLY A 75 6.47 -17.32 8.12
CA GLY A 75 6.39 -16.52 9.34
C GLY A 75 4.98 -16.27 9.85
N GLY A 76 3.94 -16.76 9.16
CA GLY A 76 2.58 -16.82 9.69
C GLY A 76 1.57 -15.84 9.10
N VAL A 77 1.92 -14.96 8.13
CA VAL A 77 0.93 -14.08 7.51
C VAL A 77 -0.13 -14.87 6.73
N GLY A 78 -1.37 -14.37 6.71
CA GLY A 78 -2.45 -14.96 5.92
C GLY A 78 -2.31 -14.73 4.43
N MET A 79 -1.74 -13.58 4.04
CA MET A 79 -1.48 -13.22 2.64
C MET A 79 -0.24 -12.35 2.54
N THR A 80 0.52 -12.48 1.45
CA THR A 80 1.61 -11.55 1.10
C THR A 80 1.30 -10.83 -0.21
N THR A 81 1.66 -9.54 -0.31
CA THR A 81 1.43 -8.73 -1.51
C THR A 81 2.75 -8.42 -2.20
N VAL A 82 2.91 -8.93 -3.42
CA VAL A 82 4.07 -8.68 -4.29
C VAL A 82 3.97 -7.28 -4.88
N ALA A 83 5.00 -6.50 -4.76
CA ALA A 83 5.00 -5.12 -5.20
C ALA A 83 6.35 -4.65 -5.77
N TYR A 84 6.33 -3.92 -6.78
CA TYR A 84 5.16 -3.36 -7.46
C TYR A 84 5.15 -3.93 -8.87
N CYS A 85 4.06 -4.54 -9.28
CA CYS A 85 3.92 -5.14 -10.60
C CYS A 85 3.32 -4.09 -11.55
N ALA A 86 4.17 -3.42 -12.33
CA ALA A 86 3.68 -2.45 -13.29
C ALA A 86 2.82 -3.12 -14.38
N VAL A 87 1.77 -2.44 -14.84
CA VAL A 87 0.89 -2.97 -15.88
C VAL A 87 1.50 -2.86 -17.29
N SER A 88 2.49 -1.97 -17.46
CA SER A 88 3.21 -1.75 -18.72
C SER A 88 4.65 -1.31 -18.48
N GLN A 89 5.47 -1.33 -19.52
CA GLN A 89 6.87 -0.91 -19.46
C GLN A 89 7.01 0.55 -18.97
N GLY A 90 6.16 1.46 -19.47
CA GLY A 90 6.14 2.87 -19.07
C GLY A 90 5.61 3.12 -17.66
N GLY A 91 4.82 2.17 -17.15
CA GLY A 91 4.23 2.21 -15.83
C GLY A 91 5.16 1.84 -14.68
N ARG A 92 6.39 1.41 -14.92
CA ARG A 92 7.36 1.06 -13.87
C ARG A 92 7.88 2.29 -13.15
N THR A 93 8.19 2.14 -11.87
CA THR A 93 8.88 3.21 -11.11
C THR A 93 10.30 3.40 -11.59
N GLU A 94 10.98 2.30 -11.99
CA GLU A 94 12.33 2.30 -12.55
C GLU A 94 12.56 1.10 -13.49
N GLY A 95 13.64 1.12 -14.25
CA GLY A 95 13.94 0.15 -15.31
C GLY A 95 14.01 -1.31 -14.88
N ASN A 96 14.44 -1.58 -13.64
CA ASN A 96 14.51 -2.92 -13.07
C ASN A 96 13.18 -3.35 -12.40
N GLY A 97 12.17 -2.47 -12.35
CA GLY A 97 10.86 -2.84 -11.80
C GLY A 97 10.19 -3.92 -12.63
N ILE A 98 9.65 -4.94 -11.98
CA ILE A 98 8.91 -6.00 -12.65
C ILE A 98 7.61 -5.44 -13.25
N TRP A 99 7.17 -6.01 -14.37
CA TRP A 99 5.90 -5.65 -14.98
C TRP A 99 5.19 -6.87 -15.57
N MET A 100 3.90 -6.79 -15.63
CA MET A 100 3.01 -7.86 -16.06
C MET A 100 3.12 -8.06 -17.57
N ARG A 101 3.77 -9.15 -17.97
CA ARG A 101 3.92 -9.58 -19.36
C ARG A 101 4.05 -11.10 -19.42
N PRO A 102 3.80 -11.73 -20.59
CA PRO A 102 3.84 -13.19 -20.71
C PRO A 102 5.14 -13.82 -20.23
N GLU A 103 6.29 -13.17 -20.49
CA GLU A 103 7.61 -13.68 -20.10
C GLU A 103 7.84 -13.70 -18.59
N ALA A 104 7.07 -12.92 -17.81
CA ALA A 104 7.16 -12.90 -16.36
C ALA A 104 6.30 -13.99 -15.69
N VAL A 105 5.29 -14.54 -16.39
CA VAL A 105 4.34 -15.51 -15.84
C VAL A 105 5.03 -16.77 -15.28
N PRO A 106 5.98 -17.42 -15.95
CA PRO A 106 6.65 -18.61 -15.37
C PRO A 106 7.37 -18.31 -14.06
N GLY A 107 7.99 -17.14 -13.95
CA GLY A 107 8.66 -16.71 -12.71
C GLY A 107 7.65 -16.42 -11.59
N PHE A 108 6.55 -15.74 -11.92
CA PHE A 108 5.48 -15.50 -10.95
C PHE A 108 4.84 -16.80 -10.48
N ARG A 109 4.66 -17.80 -11.36
CA ARG A 109 4.12 -19.11 -10.95
C ARG A 109 5.02 -19.80 -9.92
N ARG A 110 6.34 -19.79 -10.13
CA ARG A 110 7.28 -20.30 -9.11
C ARG A 110 7.14 -19.56 -7.77
N LEU A 111 6.91 -18.25 -7.81
CA LEU A 111 6.71 -17.44 -6.61
C LEU A 111 5.41 -17.80 -5.91
N THR A 112 4.29 -17.86 -6.64
CA THR A 112 2.98 -18.21 -6.06
C THR A 112 2.99 -19.62 -5.47
N ASP A 113 3.56 -20.60 -6.19
CA ASP A 113 3.70 -21.99 -5.71
C ASP A 113 4.51 -22.06 -4.40
N ALA A 114 5.61 -21.31 -4.29
CA ALA A 114 6.44 -21.26 -3.08
C ALA A 114 5.69 -20.66 -1.88
N ILE A 115 4.83 -19.65 -2.10
CA ILE A 115 4.02 -19.03 -1.04
C ILE A 115 2.87 -19.96 -0.64
N HIS A 116 2.21 -20.61 -1.60
CA HIS A 116 1.15 -21.58 -1.35
C HIS A 116 1.67 -22.79 -0.54
N ALA A 117 2.89 -23.24 -0.79
CA ALA A 117 3.53 -24.30 -0.02
C ALA A 117 3.68 -23.95 1.47
N GLU A 118 3.76 -22.66 1.83
CA GLU A 118 3.76 -22.16 3.21
C GLU A 118 2.34 -21.91 3.76
N GLY A 119 1.29 -22.24 2.99
CA GLY A 119 -0.12 -22.10 3.39
C GLY A 119 -0.63 -20.66 3.45
N ALA A 120 0.03 -19.71 2.80
CA ALA A 120 -0.42 -18.32 2.68
C ALA A 120 -0.97 -18.05 1.28
N ALA A 121 -1.91 -17.11 1.18
CA ALA A 121 -2.34 -16.55 -0.09
C ALA A 121 -1.35 -15.50 -0.61
N VAL A 122 -1.42 -15.20 -1.91
CA VAL A 122 -0.55 -14.21 -2.56
C VAL A 122 -1.33 -13.25 -3.45
N SER A 123 -1.06 -11.96 -3.28
CA SER A 123 -1.64 -10.86 -4.06
C SER A 123 -0.59 -10.19 -4.94
N ALA A 124 -0.95 -9.79 -6.17
CA ALA A 124 -0.14 -8.92 -7.00
C ALA A 124 -0.63 -7.47 -6.88
N GLN A 125 0.20 -6.54 -6.39
CA GLN A 125 -0.14 -5.12 -6.49
C GLN A 125 0.16 -4.63 -7.91
N ILE A 126 -0.90 -4.33 -8.66
CA ILE A 126 -0.81 -3.86 -10.04
C ILE A 126 -1.08 -2.36 -10.14
N GLY A 127 -0.41 -1.67 -11.07
CA GLY A 127 -0.63 -0.25 -11.27
C GLY A 127 0.27 0.36 -12.34
N HIS A 128 0.11 1.66 -12.54
CA HIS A 128 0.95 2.50 -13.41
C HIS A 128 1.55 3.64 -12.58
N ALA A 129 2.90 3.71 -12.50
CA ALA A 129 3.57 4.69 -11.63
C ALA A 129 3.31 6.16 -12.01
N GLY A 130 2.83 6.41 -13.23
CA GLY A 130 2.43 7.75 -13.62
C GLY A 130 3.56 8.77 -13.54
N PRO A 131 3.34 9.92 -12.88
CA PRO A 131 4.37 10.95 -12.75
C PRO A 131 5.57 10.53 -11.87
N VAL A 132 5.45 9.41 -11.11
CA VAL A 132 6.55 8.83 -10.32
C VAL A 132 7.49 8.00 -11.22
N ALA A 133 7.04 7.55 -12.39
CA ALA A 133 7.80 6.69 -13.29
C ALA A 133 9.11 7.32 -13.75
N ASN A 134 10.19 6.54 -13.74
CA ASN A 134 11.48 6.95 -14.26
C ASN A 134 11.57 6.66 -15.77
N ALA A 135 11.09 7.58 -16.60
CA ALA A 135 11.05 7.44 -18.06
C ALA A 135 12.42 7.12 -18.69
N LYS A 136 13.51 7.59 -18.06
CA LYS A 136 14.87 7.36 -18.55
C LYS A 136 15.27 5.88 -18.41
N THR A 137 15.11 5.31 -17.23
CA THR A 137 15.48 3.90 -16.97
C THR A 137 14.48 2.93 -17.57
N ASN A 138 13.20 3.31 -17.63
CA ASN A 138 12.16 2.52 -18.27
C ASN A 138 12.30 2.44 -19.80
N LYS A 139 13.04 3.39 -20.41
CA LYS A 139 13.13 3.56 -21.87
C LYS A 139 11.73 3.69 -22.51
N ALA A 140 10.82 4.33 -21.80
CA ALA A 140 9.43 4.54 -22.20
C ALA A 140 8.91 5.88 -21.65
N THR A 141 7.85 6.42 -22.28
CA THR A 141 7.24 7.68 -21.86
C THR A 141 6.48 7.49 -20.54
N ALA A 142 6.72 8.36 -19.56
CA ALA A 142 5.91 8.46 -18.37
C ALA A 142 4.65 9.29 -18.65
N LEU A 143 3.54 8.90 -18.07
CA LEU A 143 2.24 9.58 -18.17
C LEU A 143 1.91 10.33 -16.89
N ALA A 144 1.20 11.46 -17.00
CA ALA A 144 0.66 12.19 -15.86
C ALA A 144 -0.66 12.88 -16.26
N PRO A 145 -1.49 13.32 -15.30
CA PRO A 145 -2.69 14.10 -15.64
C PRO A 145 -2.39 15.35 -16.48
N VAL A 146 -1.30 16.04 -16.16
CA VAL A 146 -0.74 17.17 -16.91
C VAL A 146 0.74 16.96 -17.14
N ARG A 147 1.38 17.77 -18.01
CA ARG A 147 2.84 17.73 -18.16
C ARG A 147 3.51 17.98 -16.81
N PHE A 148 4.28 17.03 -16.32
CA PHE A 148 4.87 17.02 -14.97
C PHE A 148 6.36 16.73 -15.01
N PHE A 149 7.18 17.54 -14.33
CA PHE A 149 8.63 17.27 -14.21
C PHE A 149 8.90 16.33 -13.05
N ASN A 150 9.49 15.18 -13.35
CA ASN A 150 9.97 14.24 -12.34
C ASN A 150 11.46 14.53 -12.03
N PRO A 151 11.79 15.06 -10.83
CA PRO A 151 13.17 15.44 -10.49
C PRO A 151 14.07 14.20 -10.29
N ILE A 152 13.54 13.04 -9.92
CA ILE A 152 14.33 11.81 -9.72
C ILE A 152 14.76 11.26 -11.08
N GLY A 153 13.85 11.17 -12.03
CA GLY A 153 14.14 10.72 -13.40
C GLY A 153 14.74 11.80 -14.30
N MET A 154 14.78 13.07 -13.84
CA MET A 154 15.21 14.24 -14.62
C MET A 154 14.55 14.32 -16.02
N ARG A 155 13.27 13.99 -16.09
CA ARG A 155 12.47 13.93 -17.31
C ARG A 155 11.05 14.45 -17.04
N PHE A 156 10.38 14.87 -18.11
CA PHE A 156 8.97 15.21 -18.07
C PHE A 156 8.11 13.97 -18.34
N ALA A 157 7.09 13.77 -17.50
CA ALA A 157 5.94 12.96 -17.84
C ALA A 157 5.03 13.75 -18.79
N ARG A 158 4.47 13.10 -19.79
CA ARG A 158 3.56 13.69 -20.77
C ARG A 158 2.13 13.76 -20.20
N LYS A 159 1.35 14.77 -20.58
CA LYS A 159 -0.10 14.79 -20.33
C LYS A 159 -0.72 13.56 -21.01
N ALA A 160 -1.43 12.74 -20.25
CA ALA A 160 -2.16 11.59 -20.77
C ALA A 160 -3.32 12.05 -21.67
N THR A 161 -3.45 11.46 -22.85
CA THR A 161 -4.60 11.63 -23.73
C THR A 161 -5.74 10.74 -23.27
N ARG A 162 -6.90 10.81 -23.90
CA ARG A 162 -8.00 9.87 -23.69
C ARG A 162 -7.59 8.43 -24.03
N GLU A 163 -6.95 8.27 -25.19
CA GLU A 163 -6.42 6.99 -25.67
C GLU A 163 -5.41 6.38 -24.67
N ASP A 164 -4.45 7.17 -24.15
CA ASP A 164 -3.52 6.68 -23.12
C ASP A 164 -4.26 6.19 -21.86
N ILE A 165 -5.35 6.84 -21.46
CA ILE A 165 -6.14 6.43 -20.30
C ILE A 165 -6.86 5.11 -20.59
N ASP A 166 -7.43 4.98 -21.78
CA ASP A 166 -8.10 3.75 -22.24
C ASP A 166 -7.09 2.59 -22.35
N ASP A 167 -5.89 2.83 -22.89
CA ASP A 167 -4.78 1.86 -22.93
C ASP A 167 -4.34 1.41 -21.52
N VAL A 168 -4.20 2.34 -20.57
CA VAL A 168 -3.85 2.01 -19.19
C VAL A 168 -4.95 1.17 -18.53
N MET A 169 -6.22 1.40 -18.84
CA MET A 169 -7.32 0.54 -18.36
C MET A 169 -7.23 -0.87 -18.96
N ALA A 170 -6.92 -0.98 -20.24
CA ALA A 170 -6.71 -2.26 -20.92
C ALA A 170 -5.48 -3.01 -20.35
N ASP A 171 -4.39 -2.29 -20.09
CA ASP A 171 -3.18 -2.83 -19.45
C ASP A 171 -3.46 -3.39 -18.06
N HIS A 172 -4.30 -2.71 -17.25
CA HIS A 172 -4.71 -3.23 -15.93
C HIS A 172 -5.56 -4.50 -16.05
N ALA A 173 -6.48 -4.54 -17.01
CA ALA A 173 -7.29 -5.73 -17.29
C ALA A 173 -6.40 -6.92 -17.72
N ASN A 174 -5.43 -6.67 -18.61
CA ASN A 174 -4.46 -7.68 -19.04
C ASN A 174 -3.54 -8.12 -17.87
N ALA A 175 -3.11 -7.19 -17.02
CA ALA A 175 -2.30 -7.51 -15.85
C ALA A 175 -3.05 -8.44 -14.88
N ALA A 176 -4.36 -8.21 -14.67
CA ALA A 176 -5.19 -9.10 -13.87
C ALA A 176 -5.29 -10.51 -14.50
N ARG A 177 -5.49 -10.61 -15.82
CA ARG A 177 -5.49 -11.88 -16.55
C ARG A 177 -4.16 -12.64 -16.37
N LEU A 178 -3.02 -11.95 -16.51
CA LEU A 178 -1.71 -12.56 -16.31
C LEU A 178 -1.46 -12.96 -14.84
N ALA A 179 -2.00 -12.21 -13.88
CA ALA A 179 -1.95 -12.58 -12.47
C ALA A 179 -2.73 -13.88 -12.20
N ILE A 180 -3.92 -14.04 -12.79
CA ILE A 180 -4.71 -15.28 -12.74
C ILE A 180 -3.90 -16.43 -13.34
N GLU A 181 -3.34 -16.25 -14.52
CA GLU A 181 -2.52 -17.24 -15.19
C GLU A 181 -1.29 -17.64 -14.37
N ALA A 182 -0.71 -16.71 -13.63
CA ALA A 182 0.43 -16.93 -12.75
C ALA A 182 0.07 -17.56 -11.38
N GLY A 183 -1.21 -17.75 -11.07
CA GLY A 183 -1.65 -18.39 -9.84
C GLY A 183 -1.79 -17.46 -8.64
N PHE A 184 -1.89 -16.13 -8.85
CA PHE A 184 -2.20 -15.21 -7.75
C PHE A 184 -3.65 -15.39 -7.26
N ASP A 185 -3.84 -15.31 -5.94
CA ASP A 185 -5.15 -15.40 -5.29
C ASP A 185 -5.87 -14.07 -5.28
N ALA A 186 -5.14 -12.96 -5.39
CA ALA A 186 -5.70 -11.62 -5.38
C ALA A 186 -4.91 -10.65 -6.28
N VAL A 187 -5.57 -9.58 -6.69
CA VAL A 187 -4.92 -8.39 -7.25
C VAL A 187 -5.25 -7.18 -6.38
N GLU A 188 -4.25 -6.34 -6.11
CA GLU A 188 -4.43 -5.07 -5.42
C GLU A 188 -4.16 -3.93 -6.40
N ILE A 189 -5.19 -3.13 -6.72
CA ILE A 189 -5.06 -1.98 -7.62
C ILE A 189 -4.48 -0.80 -6.85
N HIS A 190 -3.36 -0.24 -7.35
CA HIS A 190 -2.69 0.86 -6.66
C HIS A 190 -3.34 2.22 -6.95
N LEU A 191 -4.19 2.69 -6.04
CA LEU A 191 -4.88 3.99 -6.08
C LEU A 191 -4.28 5.00 -5.06
N GLY A 192 -2.98 4.90 -4.78
CA GLY A 192 -2.32 5.70 -3.76
C GLY A 192 -1.05 6.41 -4.22
N HIS A 193 -0.48 7.23 -3.33
CA HIS A 193 0.88 7.78 -3.36
C HIS A 193 1.23 8.65 -4.57
N ASN A 194 0.23 9.25 -5.24
CA ASN A 194 0.33 9.98 -6.51
C ASN A 194 0.93 9.15 -7.67
N TYR A 195 0.74 7.83 -7.67
CA TYR A 195 0.84 7.03 -8.88
C TYR A 195 -0.29 7.43 -9.83
N LEU A 196 -0.33 6.94 -11.05
CA LEU A 196 -1.20 7.51 -12.08
C LEU A 196 -2.64 7.72 -11.61
N ALA A 197 -3.29 6.69 -11.10
CA ALA A 197 -4.69 6.77 -10.64
C ALA A 197 -4.88 7.82 -9.54
N SER A 198 -4.05 7.81 -8.50
CA SER A 198 -4.14 8.79 -7.42
C SER A 198 -3.63 10.17 -7.80
N ALA A 199 -2.76 10.29 -8.82
CA ALA A 199 -2.39 11.58 -9.39
C ALA A 199 -3.58 12.23 -10.11
N PHE A 200 -4.46 11.44 -10.75
CA PHE A 200 -5.73 11.96 -11.27
C PHE A 200 -6.68 12.41 -10.17
N LEU A 201 -6.73 11.72 -9.05
CA LEU A 201 -7.56 12.10 -7.90
C LEU A 201 -7.08 13.40 -7.23
N SER A 202 -5.75 13.63 -7.16
CA SER A 202 -5.16 14.76 -6.44
C SER A 202 -5.31 16.08 -7.21
N PRO A 203 -6.00 17.10 -6.68
CA PRO A 203 -6.12 18.40 -7.36
C PRO A 203 -4.79 19.16 -7.41
N LEU A 204 -3.81 18.80 -6.56
CA LEU A 204 -2.45 19.36 -6.63
C LEU A 204 -1.74 18.97 -7.94
N ILE A 205 -1.94 17.73 -8.39
CA ILE A 205 -1.28 17.16 -9.58
C ILE A 205 -2.20 17.30 -10.80
N ASN A 206 -3.48 17.01 -10.65
CA ASN A 206 -4.47 17.05 -11.73
C ASN A 206 -5.06 18.45 -11.87
N ARG A 207 -4.47 19.23 -12.77
CA ARG A 207 -4.93 20.58 -13.15
C ARG A 207 -5.55 20.60 -14.54
N ARG A 208 -6.24 19.50 -14.90
CA ARG A 208 -6.96 19.39 -16.17
C ARG A 208 -8.25 20.17 -16.12
N ASP A 209 -8.68 20.65 -17.26
CA ASP A 209 -9.93 21.36 -17.52
C ASP A 209 -10.92 20.58 -18.40
N ASP A 210 -10.57 19.29 -18.69
CA ASP A 210 -11.40 18.37 -19.46
C ASP A 210 -12.20 17.41 -18.54
N GLU A 211 -12.82 16.41 -19.14
CA GLU A 211 -13.68 15.43 -18.46
C GLU A 211 -12.97 14.58 -17.38
N PHE A 212 -11.64 14.65 -17.26
CA PHE A 212 -10.83 13.96 -16.26
C PHE A 212 -10.28 14.91 -15.19
N GLY A 213 -10.68 16.19 -15.17
CA GLY A 213 -10.19 17.20 -14.25
C GLY A 213 -11.29 18.07 -13.66
N GLY A 214 -10.90 19.06 -12.84
CA GLY A 214 -11.82 19.96 -12.16
C GLY A 214 -12.53 19.28 -10.99
N SER A 215 -13.79 18.91 -11.13
CA SER A 215 -14.59 18.31 -10.06
C SER A 215 -14.01 16.96 -9.56
N LEU A 216 -14.31 16.59 -8.31
CA LEU A 216 -13.89 15.31 -7.76
C LEU A 216 -14.43 14.14 -8.60
N GLU A 217 -15.66 14.24 -9.05
CA GLU A 217 -16.30 13.23 -9.89
C GLU A 217 -15.50 12.97 -11.18
N ASN A 218 -15.07 14.02 -11.87
CA ASN A 218 -14.21 13.91 -13.05
C ASN A 218 -12.84 13.32 -12.71
N ARG A 219 -12.23 13.77 -11.62
CA ARG A 219 -10.92 13.26 -11.16
C ARG A 219 -10.98 11.78 -10.77
N ALA A 220 -12.11 11.29 -10.29
CA ALA A 220 -12.31 9.90 -9.88
C ALA A 220 -12.56 8.94 -11.07
N LYS A 221 -12.89 9.42 -12.26
CA LYS A 221 -13.21 8.58 -13.43
C LYS A 221 -12.11 7.57 -13.75
N VAL A 222 -10.84 7.97 -13.68
CA VAL A 222 -9.72 7.06 -13.98
C VAL A 222 -9.64 5.96 -12.93
N ALA A 223 -9.66 6.28 -11.64
CA ALA A 223 -9.59 5.29 -10.56
C ALA A 223 -10.76 4.28 -10.63
N ARG A 224 -12.00 4.77 -10.80
CA ARG A 224 -13.19 3.94 -10.96
C ARG A 224 -13.13 3.07 -12.22
N GLY A 225 -12.69 3.66 -13.33
CA GLY A 225 -12.53 2.94 -14.60
C GLY A 225 -11.52 1.80 -14.52
N LEU A 226 -10.38 2.00 -13.86
CA LEU A 226 -9.37 0.97 -13.62
C LEU A 226 -9.94 -0.20 -12.80
N VAL A 227 -10.64 0.08 -11.71
CA VAL A 227 -11.26 -0.94 -10.87
C VAL A 227 -12.26 -1.77 -11.67
N MET A 228 -13.13 -1.12 -12.43
CA MET A 228 -14.13 -1.81 -13.23
C MET A 228 -13.52 -2.59 -14.42
N ALA A 229 -12.40 -2.12 -15.01
CA ALA A 229 -11.68 -2.85 -16.03
C ALA A 229 -11.09 -4.16 -15.50
N VAL A 230 -10.45 -4.10 -14.31
CA VAL A 230 -9.91 -5.28 -13.62
C VAL A 230 -11.02 -6.25 -13.23
N ARG A 231 -12.12 -5.78 -12.60
CA ARG A 231 -13.24 -6.63 -12.18
C ARG A 231 -13.83 -7.38 -13.39
N ARG A 232 -14.12 -6.66 -14.46
CA ARG A 232 -14.64 -7.29 -15.70
C ARG A 232 -13.67 -8.33 -16.28
N ALA A 233 -12.36 -8.10 -16.18
CA ALA A 233 -11.38 -9.09 -16.64
C ALA A 233 -11.41 -10.35 -15.77
N VAL A 234 -11.45 -10.21 -14.44
CA VAL A 234 -11.56 -11.34 -13.50
C VAL A 234 -12.85 -12.13 -13.72
N ASP A 235 -13.98 -11.44 -13.87
CA ASP A 235 -15.28 -12.07 -14.10
C ASP A 235 -15.33 -12.82 -15.45
N LYS A 236 -14.73 -12.24 -16.50
CA LYS A 236 -14.63 -12.87 -17.82
C LYS A 236 -13.80 -14.16 -17.81
N GLU A 237 -12.72 -14.20 -17.02
CA GLU A 237 -11.91 -15.42 -16.84
C GLU A 237 -12.61 -16.46 -15.95
N GLY A 238 -13.72 -16.12 -15.29
CA GLY A 238 -14.41 -16.99 -14.34
C GLY A 238 -13.54 -17.33 -13.11
N ALA A 239 -12.53 -16.52 -12.83
CA ALA A 239 -11.56 -16.78 -11.79
C ALA A 239 -12.08 -16.39 -10.40
N ARG A 240 -11.73 -17.19 -9.40
CA ARG A 240 -12.09 -16.95 -7.99
C ARG A 240 -10.94 -16.26 -7.24
N ILE A 241 -10.50 -15.10 -7.72
CA ILE A 241 -9.51 -14.27 -7.05
C ILE A 241 -10.15 -13.02 -6.45
N ALA A 242 -9.56 -12.48 -5.37
CA ALA A 242 -10.02 -11.23 -4.78
C ALA A 242 -9.50 -10.02 -5.57
N VAL A 243 -10.33 -8.99 -5.70
CA VAL A 243 -9.94 -7.68 -6.25
C VAL A 243 -9.98 -6.65 -5.13
N THR A 244 -8.83 -6.14 -4.76
CA THR A 244 -8.69 -5.12 -3.72
C THR A 244 -8.07 -3.84 -4.28
N ALA A 245 -8.11 -2.75 -3.53
CA ALA A 245 -7.42 -1.53 -3.88
C ALA A 245 -6.69 -0.94 -2.68
N LYS A 246 -5.52 -0.34 -2.92
CA LYS A 246 -4.83 0.49 -1.94
C LYS A 246 -5.17 1.95 -2.22
N LEU A 247 -5.99 2.57 -1.37
CA LEU A 247 -6.51 3.93 -1.54
C LEU A 247 -5.83 4.92 -0.59
N ASN A 248 -5.39 6.05 -1.13
CA ASN A 248 -4.89 7.17 -0.34
C ASN A 248 -6.04 7.87 0.40
N MET A 249 -5.99 7.93 1.72
CA MET A 249 -6.92 8.73 2.53
C MET A 249 -6.64 10.23 2.38
N ALA A 250 -5.38 10.61 2.24
CA ALA A 250 -4.95 11.99 1.99
C ALA A 250 -3.50 12.01 1.47
N ASP A 251 -3.15 13.02 0.66
CA ASP A 251 -1.77 13.25 0.23
C ASP A 251 -0.88 13.82 1.35
N GLY A 252 -1.49 14.33 2.43
CA GLY A 252 -0.77 14.91 3.56
C GLY A 252 -0.14 16.28 3.25
N VAL A 253 -0.60 16.95 2.21
CA VAL A 253 -0.15 18.30 1.80
C VAL A 253 -1.32 19.17 1.41
N ARG A 254 -1.13 20.49 1.59
CA ARG A 254 -2.15 21.48 1.18
C ARG A 254 -2.36 21.42 -0.34
N GLY A 255 -3.61 21.38 -0.75
CA GLY A 255 -4.01 21.32 -2.16
C GLY A 255 -3.93 19.92 -2.78
N GLY A 256 -3.48 18.89 -2.04
CA GLY A 256 -3.65 17.50 -2.42
C GLY A 256 -5.05 16.98 -2.10
N ILE A 257 -5.35 15.72 -2.45
CA ILE A 257 -6.61 15.11 -2.03
C ILE A 257 -6.67 15.06 -0.49
N ASN A 258 -7.81 15.40 0.06
CA ASN A 258 -8.08 15.35 1.50
C ASN A 258 -8.95 14.15 1.87
N THR A 259 -9.16 13.93 3.16
CA THR A 259 -9.88 12.77 3.68
C THR A 259 -11.35 12.75 3.24
N GLU A 260 -12.01 13.90 3.11
CA GLU A 260 -13.42 14.00 2.69
C GLU A 260 -13.58 13.60 1.22
N GLU A 261 -12.75 14.16 0.33
CA GLU A 261 -12.74 13.78 -1.09
C GLU A 261 -12.41 12.31 -1.30
N SER A 262 -11.43 11.79 -0.53
CA SER A 262 -11.05 10.38 -0.61
C SER A 262 -12.17 9.45 -0.09
N LEU A 263 -12.85 9.82 1.00
CA LEU A 263 -14.00 9.07 1.52
C LEU A 263 -15.15 9.06 0.50
N THR A 264 -15.43 10.19 -0.15
CA THR A 264 -16.43 10.25 -1.22
C THR A 264 -16.03 9.33 -2.39
N THR A 265 -14.76 9.33 -2.77
CA THR A 265 -14.25 8.39 -3.80
C THR A 265 -14.40 6.94 -3.37
N ALA A 266 -14.11 6.61 -2.10
CA ALA A 266 -14.27 5.26 -1.56
C ALA A 266 -15.72 4.78 -1.57
N LYS A 267 -16.69 5.67 -1.29
CA LYS A 267 -18.12 5.38 -1.42
C LYS A 267 -18.49 5.02 -2.86
N TRP A 268 -18.05 5.81 -3.84
CA TRP A 268 -18.29 5.49 -5.25
C TRP A 268 -17.66 4.16 -5.66
N LEU A 269 -16.45 3.85 -5.19
CA LEU A 269 -15.79 2.56 -5.46
C LEU A 269 -16.55 1.39 -4.84
N GLN A 270 -17.13 1.56 -3.64
CA GLN A 270 -18.01 0.58 -3.02
C GLN A 270 -19.30 0.39 -3.83
N ASP A 271 -19.96 1.48 -4.21
CA ASP A 271 -21.24 1.46 -4.93
C ASP A 271 -21.09 0.87 -6.34
N ASP A 272 -19.93 1.07 -6.99
CA ASP A 272 -19.59 0.44 -8.28
C ASP A 272 -19.45 -1.09 -8.18
N GLY A 273 -19.24 -1.67 -6.98
CA GLY A 273 -19.20 -3.11 -6.73
C GLY A 273 -17.98 -3.84 -7.30
N GLY A 274 -16.94 -3.12 -7.72
CA GLY A 274 -15.76 -3.72 -8.35
C GLY A 274 -14.70 -4.26 -7.39
N LEU A 275 -14.80 -3.96 -6.09
CA LEU A 275 -13.79 -4.30 -5.06
C LEU A 275 -14.37 -5.24 -3.99
N ASP A 276 -13.52 -6.14 -3.48
CA ASP A 276 -13.78 -6.99 -2.33
C ASP A 276 -13.29 -6.37 -1.00
N ALA A 277 -12.30 -5.48 -1.06
CA ALA A 277 -11.80 -4.71 0.09
C ALA A 277 -10.99 -3.49 -0.33
N ILE A 278 -10.83 -2.52 0.59
CA ILE A 278 -9.92 -1.38 0.43
C ILE A 278 -8.87 -1.40 1.54
N GLU A 279 -7.58 -1.35 1.17
CA GLU A 279 -6.48 -1.04 2.08
C GLU A 279 -6.27 0.47 2.14
N LEU A 280 -6.38 1.04 3.35
CA LEU A 280 -6.30 2.48 3.57
C LEU A 280 -4.85 2.91 3.81
N THR A 281 -4.34 3.78 2.94
CA THR A 281 -3.00 4.35 3.03
C THR A 281 -3.05 5.89 3.01
N ALA A 282 -1.88 6.55 3.06
CA ALA A 282 -1.79 8.01 2.99
C ALA A 282 -0.42 8.45 2.48
N GLY A 283 -0.30 9.71 2.08
CA GLY A 283 0.96 10.31 1.65
C GLY A 283 1.17 10.30 0.14
N SER A 284 2.31 10.83 -0.28
CA SER A 284 2.64 11.06 -1.68
C SER A 284 4.11 10.76 -1.95
N SER A 285 4.39 9.86 -2.87
CA SER A 285 5.78 9.59 -3.32
C SER A 285 6.43 10.80 -4.01
N LEU A 286 5.63 11.77 -4.48
CA LEU A 286 6.12 12.97 -5.17
C LEU A 286 6.46 14.11 -4.24
N VAL A 287 5.65 14.32 -3.18
CA VAL A 287 5.72 15.57 -2.40
C VAL A 287 5.77 15.35 -0.89
N ASN A 288 5.35 14.19 -0.36
CA ASN A 288 5.34 13.92 1.08
C ASN A 288 5.35 12.42 1.41
N PRO A 289 6.44 11.69 1.11
CA PRO A 289 6.51 10.26 1.38
C PRO A 289 6.46 9.93 2.87
N MET A 290 7.00 10.80 3.72
CA MET A 290 7.07 10.57 5.16
C MET A 290 5.70 10.61 5.86
N TYR A 291 4.67 11.11 5.21
CA TYR A 291 3.31 11.04 5.76
C TYR A 291 2.82 9.57 5.89
N LEU A 292 3.28 8.71 4.98
CA LEU A 292 3.10 7.25 5.05
C LEU A 292 4.08 6.59 6.04
N PHE A 293 5.36 7.01 6.03
CA PHE A 293 6.45 6.29 6.70
C PHE A 293 6.81 6.87 8.06
N ARG A 294 5.89 7.34 8.83
CA ARG A 294 6.13 8.01 10.12
C ARG A 294 7.28 7.39 10.92
N GLY A 295 8.07 8.25 11.58
CA GLY A 295 9.34 7.98 12.23
C GLY A 295 10.42 8.95 11.76
N ASP A 296 11.68 8.60 11.95
CA ASP A 296 12.83 9.45 11.60
C ASP A 296 12.89 9.72 10.09
N ALA A 297 13.42 10.89 9.72
CA ALA A 297 13.69 11.25 8.33
C ALA A 297 15.13 10.91 7.93
N PRO A 298 15.41 9.83 7.19
CA PRO A 298 16.77 9.35 6.89
C PRO A 298 17.38 10.11 5.70
N ILE A 299 17.52 11.44 5.84
CA ILE A 299 17.92 12.33 4.73
C ILE A 299 19.31 11.98 4.20
N LYS A 300 20.27 11.68 5.11
CA LYS A 300 21.66 11.37 4.76
C LYS A 300 21.74 10.06 3.97
N GLU A 301 21.10 9.03 4.45
CA GLU A 301 21.05 7.69 3.85
C GLU A 301 20.32 7.74 2.52
N PHE A 302 19.16 8.37 2.47
CA PHE A 302 18.38 8.51 1.24
C PHE A 302 19.11 9.31 0.17
N ALA A 303 19.75 10.44 0.53
CA ALA A 303 20.60 11.19 -0.39
C ALA A 303 21.78 10.37 -0.91
N GLY A 304 22.30 9.44 -0.07
CA GLY A 304 23.38 8.52 -0.43
C GLY A 304 23.05 7.60 -1.60
N ALA A 305 21.76 7.26 -1.79
CA ALA A 305 21.32 6.42 -2.89
C ALA A 305 21.43 7.08 -4.28
N PHE A 306 21.67 8.39 -4.34
CA PHE A 306 21.75 9.12 -5.61
C PHE A 306 23.19 9.54 -5.97
N LYS A 307 23.44 9.72 -7.27
CA LYS A 307 24.68 10.30 -7.78
C LYS A 307 24.64 11.84 -7.70
N PRO A 308 25.81 12.54 -7.64
CA PRO A 308 25.84 13.98 -7.85
C PRO A 308 25.29 14.37 -9.25
N PRO A 309 24.62 15.53 -9.40
CA PRO A 309 24.39 16.58 -8.39
C PRO A 309 23.14 16.32 -7.50
N LEU A 310 22.28 15.34 -7.84
CA LEU A 310 21.04 15.07 -7.11
C LEU A 310 21.28 14.77 -5.61
N ARG A 311 22.38 14.05 -5.30
CA ARG A 311 22.82 13.80 -3.91
C ARG A 311 22.99 15.09 -3.11
N TRP A 312 23.65 16.08 -3.67
CA TRP A 312 23.89 17.37 -3.01
C TRP A 312 22.60 18.16 -2.84
N GLY A 313 21.80 18.23 -3.90
CA GLY A 313 20.47 18.87 -3.83
C GLY A 313 19.58 18.24 -2.74
N MET A 314 19.56 16.90 -2.65
CA MET A 314 18.79 16.19 -1.63
C MET A 314 19.31 16.47 -0.20
N ARG A 315 20.63 16.57 0.01
CA ARG A 315 21.19 16.94 1.32
C ARG A 315 20.82 18.36 1.74
N MET A 316 20.73 19.29 0.79
CA MET A 316 20.38 20.68 1.08
C MET A 316 18.88 20.89 1.29
N THR A 317 18.02 20.24 0.48
CA THR A 317 16.58 20.49 0.44
C THR A 317 15.74 19.33 0.98
N GLY A 318 16.37 18.21 1.30
CA GLY A 318 15.70 16.97 1.69
C GLY A 318 14.74 17.10 2.87
N LYS A 319 14.98 18.01 3.81
CA LYS A 319 14.05 18.30 4.93
C LYS A 319 12.66 18.76 4.45
N LYS A 320 12.56 19.37 3.26
CA LYS A 320 11.28 19.79 2.70
C LYS A 320 10.50 18.61 2.11
N PHE A 321 11.21 17.61 1.60
CA PHE A 321 10.66 16.42 0.99
C PHE A 321 10.47 15.29 2.01
N LEU A 322 11.50 14.98 2.81
CA LEU A 322 11.47 14.00 3.89
C LEU A 322 11.15 14.73 5.21
N ARG A 323 9.89 15.12 5.38
CA ARG A 323 9.42 15.74 6.62
C ARG A 323 9.34 14.69 7.70
N GLU A 324 9.78 15.01 8.92
CA GLU A 324 9.64 14.13 10.06
C GLU A 324 8.22 14.16 10.60
N TYR A 325 7.68 12.97 10.84
CA TYR A 325 6.40 12.78 11.51
C TYR A 325 6.61 11.80 12.65
N PRO A 326 6.33 12.19 13.91
CA PRO A 326 6.49 11.30 15.06
C PRO A 326 5.74 9.99 14.85
N TYR A 327 6.44 8.89 15.14
CA TYR A 327 5.79 7.57 15.14
C TYR A 327 4.81 7.45 16.29
N ARG A 328 3.72 6.78 16.06
CA ARG A 328 2.73 6.29 17.04
C ARG A 328 2.18 4.98 16.53
N ASP A 329 1.84 4.10 17.44
CA ASP A 329 1.13 2.88 17.09
C ASP A 329 -0.20 3.18 16.39
N ALA A 330 -0.54 2.38 15.38
CA ALA A 330 -1.74 2.52 14.56
C ALA A 330 -1.97 3.96 14.05
N TYR A 331 -0.92 4.66 13.60
CA TYR A 331 -0.97 6.10 13.30
C TYR A 331 -1.94 6.52 12.18
N LEU A 332 -2.40 5.60 11.35
CA LEU A 332 -3.44 5.87 10.35
C LEU A 332 -4.87 5.59 10.86
N LEU A 333 -5.01 4.95 12.02
CA LEU A 333 -6.30 4.53 12.56
C LEU A 333 -7.29 5.69 12.72
N ARG A 334 -6.83 6.86 13.17
CA ARG A 334 -7.70 8.02 13.38
C ARG A 334 -8.48 8.38 12.11
N ASP A 335 -7.78 8.50 10.99
CA ASP A 335 -8.38 8.89 9.72
C ASP A 335 -9.13 7.69 9.10
N ALA A 336 -8.60 6.48 9.24
CA ALA A 336 -9.23 5.25 8.76
C ALA A 336 -10.59 4.96 9.43
N LYS A 337 -10.80 5.40 10.66
CA LYS A 337 -12.11 5.28 11.36
C LYS A 337 -13.21 6.06 10.67
N LEU A 338 -12.91 7.16 9.99
CA LEU A 338 -13.90 7.91 9.21
C LEU A 338 -14.43 7.06 8.04
N PHE A 339 -13.54 6.30 7.40
CA PHE A 339 -13.90 5.35 6.34
C PHE A 339 -14.69 4.18 6.92
N ARG A 340 -14.26 3.62 8.08
CA ARG A 340 -14.97 2.51 8.70
C ARG A 340 -16.39 2.86 9.12
N ALA A 341 -16.63 4.11 9.51
CA ALA A 341 -17.96 4.57 9.91
C ALA A 341 -18.96 4.67 8.73
N GLU A 342 -18.47 4.85 7.52
CA GLU A 342 -19.28 5.17 6.34
C GLU A 342 -19.34 4.05 5.30
N LEU A 343 -18.38 3.13 5.31
CA LEU A 343 -18.29 2.04 4.35
C LEU A 343 -18.73 0.73 4.99
N THR A 344 -19.46 -0.09 4.25
CA THR A 344 -19.89 -1.43 4.68
C THR A 344 -18.93 -2.53 4.19
N MET A 345 -18.19 -2.29 3.12
CA MET A 345 -17.23 -3.23 2.58
C MET A 345 -16.07 -3.51 3.54
N PRO A 346 -15.36 -4.64 3.40
CA PRO A 346 -14.16 -4.94 4.16
C PRO A 346 -13.08 -3.87 4.00
N LEU A 347 -12.48 -3.44 5.14
CA LEU A 347 -11.38 -2.51 5.17
C LEU A 347 -10.16 -3.16 5.81
N ILE A 348 -8.98 -2.82 5.27
CA ILE A 348 -7.67 -3.28 5.72
C ILE A 348 -6.96 -2.08 6.34
N LEU A 349 -6.62 -2.15 7.64
CA LEU A 349 -5.88 -1.09 8.33
C LEU A 349 -4.39 -1.26 8.14
N LEU A 350 -3.74 -0.22 7.60
CA LEU A 350 -2.29 -0.10 7.50
C LEU A 350 -1.76 0.98 8.46
N GLY A 351 -0.49 0.93 8.79
CA GLY A 351 0.26 2.01 9.44
C GLY A 351 0.41 1.89 10.95
N GLY A 352 1.58 1.45 11.39
CA GLY A 352 1.92 1.30 12.81
C GLY A 352 1.33 0.06 13.47
N ILE A 353 1.09 -0.99 12.71
CA ILE A 353 0.72 -2.31 13.23
C ILE A 353 2.01 -3.09 13.45
N THR A 354 2.39 -3.35 14.71
CA THR A 354 3.71 -3.89 15.08
C THR A 354 3.69 -4.91 16.21
N ASN A 355 2.52 -5.13 16.84
CA ASN A 355 2.32 -6.00 17.98
C ASN A 355 0.86 -6.47 18.08
N ARG A 356 0.58 -7.37 19.00
CA ARG A 356 -0.76 -7.90 19.24
C ARG A 356 -1.77 -6.82 19.62
N GLU A 357 -1.40 -5.86 20.46
CA GLU A 357 -2.31 -4.79 20.92
C GLU A 357 -2.83 -3.94 19.77
N THR A 358 -1.97 -3.57 18.81
CA THR A 358 -2.39 -2.80 17.63
C THR A 358 -3.28 -3.59 16.69
N MET A 359 -3.09 -4.91 16.59
CA MET A 359 -3.94 -5.80 15.83
C MET A 359 -5.34 -5.92 16.47
N ASP A 360 -5.41 -6.19 17.76
CA ASP A 360 -6.65 -6.31 18.52
C ASP A 360 -7.42 -4.98 18.53
N LEU A 361 -6.71 -3.86 18.63
CA LEU A 361 -7.32 -2.53 18.49
C LEU A 361 -7.98 -2.36 17.10
N ALA A 362 -7.32 -2.78 16.04
CA ALA A 362 -7.91 -2.72 14.69
C ALA A 362 -9.18 -3.57 14.58
N MET A 363 -9.16 -4.78 15.11
CA MET A 363 -10.33 -5.67 15.13
C MET A 363 -11.49 -5.06 15.93
N ALA A 364 -11.20 -4.50 17.11
CA ALA A 364 -12.19 -3.84 17.96
C ALA A 364 -12.83 -2.58 17.32
N GLU A 365 -12.08 -1.89 16.46
CA GLU A 365 -12.59 -0.75 15.69
C GLU A 365 -13.31 -1.19 14.40
N GLY A 366 -13.49 -2.50 14.18
CA GLY A 366 -14.28 -3.06 13.09
C GLY A 366 -13.57 -3.22 11.75
N PHE A 367 -12.22 -3.14 11.72
CA PHE A 367 -11.47 -3.50 10.53
C PHE A 367 -11.48 -5.01 10.32
N HIS A 368 -11.46 -5.44 9.08
CA HIS A 368 -11.53 -6.87 8.74
C HIS A 368 -10.16 -7.51 8.68
N PHE A 369 -9.14 -6.73 8.32
CA PHE A 369 -7.76 -7.15 8.17
C PHE A 369 -6.82 -6.04 8.64
N VAL A 370 -5.59 -6.43 8.96
CA VAL A 370 -4.46 -5.53 9.19
C VAL A 370 -3.37 -5.79 8.17
N ALA A 371 -2.68 -4.72 7.74
CA ALA A 371 -1.54 -4.83 6.83
C ALA A 371 -0.27 -4.32 7.51
N MET A 372 0.82 -5.08 7.36
CA MET A 372 2.12 -4.80 7.97
C MET A 372 3.22 -4.74 6.91
N ALA A 373 4.08 -3.74 7.01
CA ALA A 373 5.20 -3.55 6.08
C ALA A 373 6.56 -3.65 6.80
N ARG A 374 7.03 -2.55 7.38
CA ARG A 374 8.38 -2.45 7.97
C ARG A 374 8.65 -3.43 9.11
N ALA A 375 7.64 -3.77 9.89
CA ALA A 375 7.75 -4.77 10.95
C ALA A 375 8.13 -6.14 10.37
N LEU A 376 7.47 -6.59 9.31
CA LEU A 376 7.77 -7.86 8.63
C LEU A 376 9.04 -7.79 7.76
N LEU A 377 9.47 -6.60 7.35
CA LEU A 377 10.78 -6.40 6.73
C LEU A 377 11.92 -6.58 7.74
N ALA A 378 11.70 -6.21 8.99
CA ALA A 378 12.66 -6.38 10.06
C ALA A 378 12.70 -7.82 10.59
N GLU A 379 11.53 -8.45 10.69
CA GLU A 379 11.33 -9.78 11.30
C GLU A 379 10.23 -10.53 10.55
N PRO A 380 10.58 -11.33 9.52
CA PRO A 380 9.59 -12.06 8.72
C PRO A 380 8.76 -13.07 9.54
N ASP A 381 9.31 -13.60 10.65
CA ASP A 381 8.69 -14.58 11.55
C ASP A 381 7.84 -13.94 12.69
N LEU A 382 7.72 -12.62 12.72
CA LEU A 382 7.07 -11.88 13.79
C LEU A 382 5.66 -12.41 14.12
N ILE A 383 4.89 -12.84 13.11
CA ILE A 383 3.50 -13.26 13.31
C ILE A 383 3.42 -14.59 14.07
N ASN A 384 4.30 -15.54 13.76
CA ASN A 384 4.39 -16.80 14.52
C ASN A 384 4.80 -16.53 15.97
N ARG A 385 5.71 -15.59 16.21
CA ARG A 385 6.15 -15.22 17.57
C ARG A 385 5.01 -14.57 18.37
N ILE A 386 4.24 -13.65 17.75
CA ILE A 386 3.05 -13.05 18.39
C ILE A 386 1.98 -14.12 18.66
N ALA A 387 1.78 -15.06 17.74
CA ALA A 387 0.82 -16.14 17.94
C ALA A 387 1.22 -17.06 19.10
N ALA A 388 2.51 -17.38 19.21
CA ALA A 388 3.04 -18.22 20.29
C ALA A 388 3.00 -17.53 21.67
N ASP A 389 3.12 -16.20 21.71
CA ASP A 389 3.01 -15.40 22.94
C ASP A 389 1.56 -15.31 23.47
N GLY A 390 0.58 -15.53 22.61
CA GLY A 390 -0.84 -15.55 22.96
C GLY A 390 -1.33 -14.21 23.48
N ALA A 391 -1.94 -14.22 24.66
CA ALA A 391 -2.51 -13.02 25.31
C ALA A 391 -1.53 -12.27 26.22
N GLN A 392 -0.25 -12.64 26.25
CA GLN A 392 0.74 -11.98 27.12
C GLN A 392 1.15 -10.60 26.61
N HIS A 393 0.97 -10.34 25.29
CA HIS A 393 1.28 -9.06 24.63
C HIS A 393 2.75 -8.62 24.80
N GLY A 394 3.66 -9.58 25.06
CA GLY A 394 5.08 -9.31 25.28
C GLY A 394 5.91 -9.13 24.01
N VAL A 395 5.40 -9.63 22.86
CA VAL A 395 6.12 -9.59 21.59
C VAL A 395 5.81 -8.31 20.80
N HIS A 396 6.83 -7.49 20.63
CA HIS A 396 6.84 -6.29 19.80
C HIS A 396 7.85 -6.44 18.66
N SER A 397 7.60 -5.77 17.54
CA SER A 397 8.58 -5.73 16.45
C SER A 397 9.84 -4.99 16.82
N ALA A 398 11.00 -5.50 16.39
CA ALA A 398 12.30 -4.82 16.50
C ALA A 398 12.46 -3.60 15.56
N CYS A 399 11.45 -3.29 14.74
CA CYS A 399 11.48 -2.13 13.85
C CYS A 399 11.52 -0.82 14.67
N THR A 400 12.62 -0.10 14.63
CA THR A 400 12.83 1.17 15.36
C THR A 400 12.22 2.40 14.67
N HIS A 401 11.53 2.23 13.56
CA HIS A 401 10.94 3.31 12.75
C HIS A 401 11.94 4.37 12.24
N CYS A 402 13.22 4.02 12.16
CA CYS A 402 14.29 4.89 11.67
C CYS A 402 14.21 5.19 10.16
N ASN A 403 13.34 4.51 9.42
CA ASN A 403 13.11 4.67 7.98
C ASN A 403 14.35 4.54 7.08
N ARG A 404 15.52 4.09 7.59
CA ARG A 404 16.73 3.91 6.78
C ARG A 404 16.57 2.87 5.67
N CYS A 405 15.60 1.97 5.79
CA CYS A 405 15.20 1.06 4.71
C CYS A 405 14.75 1.79 3.43
N LEU A 406 14.26 3.05 3.51
CA LEU A 406 13.94 3.86 2.33
C LEU A 406 15.17 4.12 1.43
N ALA A 407 16.38 4.11 1.97
CA ALA A 407 17.58 4.27 1.17
C ALA A 407 17.93 3.01 0.34
N THR A 408 17.32 1.86 0.67
CA THR A 408 17.61 0.58 0.01
C THR A 408 16.65 0.24 -1.14
N ILE A 409 15.59 1.05 -1.33
CA ILE A 409 14.56 0.80 -2.36
C ILE A 409 15.09 0.86 -3.81
N TYR A 410 16.27 1.45 -4.04
CA TYR A 410 16.91 1.51 -5.37
C TYR A 410 17.96 0.41 -5.59
N SER A 411 18.15 -0.46 -4.61
CA SER A 411 19.10 -1.57 -4.71
C SER A 411 18.50 -2.91 -4.32
N ARG A 412 18.14 -3.08 -3.05
CA ARG A 412 17.53 -4.28 -2.50
C ARG A 412 16.88 -3.88 -1.18
N THR A 413 15.56 -3.82 -1.17
CA THR A 413 14.81 -3.39 0.01
C THR A 413 15.04 -4.35 1.18
N ARG A 414 15.56 -3.82 2.31
CA ARG A 414 15.84 -4.58 3.53
C ARG A 414 15.81 -3.71 4.77
N CYS A 415 15.63 -4.33 5.93
CA CYS A 415 15.94 -3.68 7.20
C CYS A 415 17.45 -3.55 7.36
N VAL A 416 17.94 -2.34 7.70
CA VAL A 416 19.38 -2.09 7.91
C VAL A 416 19.78 -2.16 9.38
N VAL A 417 18.81 -2.46 10.28
CA VAL A 417 19.02 -2.52 11.73
C VAL A 417 19.12 -3.96 12.19
N THR A 418 18.18 -4.81 11.80
CA THR A 418 18.13 -6.21 12.25
C THR A 418 19.09 -7.12 11.48
N GLY A 419 19.73 -6.60 10.40
CA GLY A 419 20.61 -7.39 9.56
C GLY A 419 19.84 -8.60 9.04
N ALA A 420 18.97 -8.44 8.04
CA ALA A 420 18.40 -9.60 7.39
C ALA A 420 19.55 -10.53 6.98
N PRO A 421 19.39 -11.86 7.05
CA PRO A 421 20.46 -12.84 6.83
C PRO A 421 20.95 -12.91 5.39
N ASP A 422 21.26 -11.77 4.80
CA ASP A 422 21.53 -11.54 3.40
C ASP A 422 22.93 -11.01 3.13
N GLU A 423 23.80 -11.04 4.11
CA GLU A 423 25.21 -10.68 3.92
C GLU A 423 26.09 -11.86 3.49
N ALA A 424 25.50 -12.87 2.90
CA ALA A 424 26.24 -13.83 2.10
C ALA A 424 26.22 -13.40 0.62
N ARG A 425 26.96 -12.30 0.33
CA ARG A 425 27.58 -11.87 -0.97
C ARG A 425 26.73 -11.91 -2.24
#